data_b00e132200305b7f96e5d5c4b7639bbe
#
_entry.id   b00e132200305b7f96e5d5c4b7639bbe
#
_cell.length_a   1.000
_cell.length_b   1.000
_cell.length_c   1.000
_cell.angle_alpha   90.00
_cell.angle_beta   90.00
_cell.angle_gamma   90.00
#
_symmetry.space_group_name_H-M   'P 1'
#
loop_
_entity.id
_entity.type
_entity.pdbx_description
1 polymer ?
#
loop_
_entity_poly.entity_id
_entity_poly.type
_entity_poly.pdbx_seq_one_letter_code
_entity_poly.pdbx_strand_id
1 'polypeptide(L)'
;MDAVAASAGVSKLTGYSHFGDKDNLFREVIRAHVQERLPDDLFDFSPGADIRVTLNNIASRHAAMETNVESVGTFRAILSDCQAGGNPRFGRLVWEEGPVRMHKLMQRLLDGATARGQLEIADTSRATTQFLALLKGDLLLRRLFGCEDCAVQFGEEVKANALAAVEMFIRAYEPRPNC
;
A
#
# COMPACT_ATOMS: atom_id res chain seq x y z
N MET A 1 -6.84 -0.18 -25.41
CA MET A 1 -8.18 0.44 -25.34
C MET A 1 -9.26 -0.42 -26.00
N ASP A 2 -9.02 -1.03 -27.17
CA ASP A 2 -10.03 -1.83 -27.87
C ASP A 2 -10.53 -3.04 -27.04
N ALA A 3 -9.61 -3.84 -26.51
CA ALA A 3 -9.94 -4.99 -25.66
C ALA A 3 -10.65 -4.58 -24.35
N VAL A 4 -10.24 -3.45 -23.76
CA VAL A 4 -10.86 -2.93 -22.52
C VAL A 4 -12.28 -2.44 -22.79
N ALA A 5 -12.49 -1.68 -23.88
CA ALA A 5 -13.81 -1.21 -24.28
C ALA A 5 -14.75 -2.38 -24.61
N ALA A 6 -14.26 -3.39 -25.33
CA ALA A 6 -15.01 -4.60 -25.64
C ALA A 6 -15.41 -5.38 -24.37
N SER A 7 -14.49 -5.54 -23.42
CA SER A 7 -14.75 -6.21 -22.13
C SER A 7 -15.76 -5.44 -21.27
N ALA A 8 -15.74 -4.11 -21.32
CA ALA A 8 -16.67 -3.24 -20.60
C ALA A 8 -18.02 -3.02 -21.32
N GLY A 9 -18.21 -3.56 -22.53
CA GLY A 9 -19.43 -3.38 -23.31
C GLY A 9 -19.68 -1.93 -23.80
N VAL A 10 -18.61 -1.12 -23.92
CA VAL A 10 -18.69 0.28 -24.35
C VAL A 10 -17.90 0.52 -25.64
N SER A 11 -18.17 1.65 -26.32
CA SER A 11 -17.37 2.03 -27.49
C SER A 11 -15.97 2.52 -27.06
N LYS A 12 -14.99 2.34 -27.95
CA LYS A 12 -13.65 2.91 -27.79
C LYS A 12 -13.68 4.43 -27.56
N LEU A 13 -14.59 5.13 -28.30
CA LEU A 13 -14.78 6.57 -28.17
C LEU A 13 -15.27 6.94 -26.78
N THR A 14 -16.18 6.16 -26.18
CA THR A 14 -16.66 6.33 -24.82
C THR A 14 -15.52 6.20 -23.80
N GLY A 15 -14.65 5.19 -23.98
CA GLY A 15 -13.47 5.03 -23.15
C GLY A 15 -12.51 6.22 -23.21
N TYR A 16 -12.23 6.73 -24.41
CA TYR A 16 -11.38 7.91 -24.57
C TYR A 16 -12.04 9.20 -24.08
N SER A 17 -13.34 9.38 -24.26
CA SER A 17 -14.04 10.57 -23.75
C SER A 17 -14.07 10.63 -22.22
N HIS A 18 -14.06 9.47 -21.57
CA HIS A 18 -14.09 9.39 -20.09
C HIS A 18 -12.70 9.51 -19.46
N PHE A 19 -11.71 8.80 -19.99
CA PHE A 19 -10.37 8.72 -19.39
C PHE A 19 -9.33 9.60 -20.11
N GLY A 20 -9.62 10.12 -21.29
CA GLY A 20 -8.69 10.89 -22.11
C GLY A 20 -7.67 10.01 -22.82
N ASP A 21 -6.84 9.26 -22.10
CA ASP A 21 -5.83 8.38 -22.65
C ASP A 21 -5.68 7.07 -21.85
N LYS A 22 -4.82 6.17 -22.35
CA LYS A 22 -4.55 4.87 -21.73
C LYS A 22 -3.88 4.99 -20.36
N ASP A 23 -3.07 6.01 -20.15
CA ASP A 23 -2.36 6.21 -18.89
C ASP A 23 -3.29 6.66 -17.79
N ASN A 24 -4.20 7.57 -18.09
CA ASN A 24 -5.21 8.00 -17.14
C ASN A 24 -6.15 6.86 -16.77
N LEU A 25 -6.57 6.03 -17.74
CA LEU A 25 -7.31 4.81 -17.45
C LEU A 25 -6.52 3.91 -16.50
N PHE A 26 -5.22 3.70 -16.76
CA PHE A 26 -4.37 2.84 -15.95
C PHE A 26 -4.19 3.42 -14.53
N ARG A 27 -4.01 4.75 -14.38
CA ARG A 27 -3.99 5.44 -13.09
C ARG A 27 -5.26 5.20 -12.29
N GLU A 28 -6.42 5.39 -12.93
CA GLU A 28 -7.72 5.20 -12.27
C GLU A 28 -7.93 3.75 -11.83
N VAL A 29 -7.49 2.76 -12.62
CA VAL A 29 -7.54 1.35 -12.24
C VAL A 29 -6.69 1.08 -11.00
N ILE A 30 -5.44 1.60 -10.97
CA ILE A 30 -4.56 1.43 -9.80
C ILE A 30 -5.17 2.11 -8.57
N ARG A 31 -5.66 3.35 -8.72
CA ARG A 31 -6.30 4.09 -7.63
C ARG A 31 -7.50 3.34 -7.07
N ALA A 32 -8.40 2.86 -7.93
CA ALA A 32 -9.58 2.11 -7.53
C ALA A 32 -9.19 0.84 -6.76
N HIS A 33 -8.20 0.10 -7.25
CA HIS A 33 -7.71 -1.12 -6.61
C HIS A 33 -7.11 -0.85 -5.22
N VAL A 34 -6.32 0.22 -5.08
CA VAL A 34 -5.76 0.61 -3.78
C VAL A 34 -6.84 1.16 -2.86
N GLN A 35 -7.73 2.02 -3.37
CA GLN A 35 -8.77 2.67 -2.59
C GLN A 35 -9.79 1.67 -2.03
N GLU A 36 -10.12 0.62 -2.76
CA GLU A 36 -11.01 -0.44 -2.30
C GLU A 36 -10.46 -1.16 -1.05
N ARG A 37 -9.14 -1.35 -0.98
CA ARG A 37 -8.47 -2.09 0.11
C ARG A 37 -7.97 -1.19 1.23
N LEU A 38 -7.52 0.00 0.87
CA LEU A 38 -6.95 1.02 1.75
C LEU A 38 -7.56 2.39 1.43
N PRO A 39 -8.83 2.59 1.78
CA PRO A 39 -9.48 3.88 1.59
C PRO A 39 -8.79 4.99 2.40
N ASP A 40 -8.82 6.22 1.87
CA ASP A 40 -8.08 7.36 2.43
C ASP A 40 -8.52 7.73 3.84
N ASP A 41 -9.80 7.53 4.17
CA ASP A 41 -10.37 7.79 5.50
C ASP A 41 -9.76 6.92 6.61
N LEU A 42 -9.14 5.79 6.27
CA LEU A 42 -8.35 5.01 7.25
C LEU A 42 -7.15 5.78 7.80
N PHE A 43 -6.66 6.76 7.05
CA PHE A 43 -5.52 7.60 7.42
C PHE A 43 -5.94 8.93 8.04
N ASP A 44 -7.25 9.19 8.11
CA ASP A 44 -7.79 10.36 8.79
C ASP A 44 -7.76 10.14 10.29
N PHE A 45 -6.85 10.83 10.96
CA PHE A 45 -6.66 10.69 12.39
C PHE A 45 -7.66 11.57 13.16
N SER A 46 -8.81 11.01 13.48
CA SER A 46 -9.87 11.70 14.22
C SER A 46 -9.45 12.04 15.67
N PRO A 47 -9.97 13.15 16.24
CA PRO A 47 -9.78 13.43 17.66
C PRO A 47 -10.26 12.27 18.53
N GLY A 48 -9.38 11.77 19.43
CA GLY A 48 -9.69 10.64 20.32
C GLY A 48 -9.45 9.25 19.73
N ALA A 49 -9.04 9.14 18.47
CA ALA A 49 -8.59 7.86 17.92
C ALA A 49 -7.31 7.37 18.59
N ASP A 50 -7.23 6.07 18.86
CA ASP A 50 -6.03 5.41 19.33
C ASP A 50 -5.12 5.09 18.15
N ILE A 51 -3.90 5.62 18.16
CA ILE A 51 -2.94 5.40 17.08
C ILE A 51 -2.57 3.92 16.92
N ARG A 52 -2.49 3.16 17.99
CA ARG A 52 -2.20 1.72 17.95
C ARG A 52 -3.31 0.96 17.20
N VAL A 53 -4.56 1.28 17.48
CA VAL A 53 -5.72 0.68 16.78
C VAL A 53 -5.70 1.04 15.31
N THR A 54 -5.45 2.31 15.00
CA THR A 54 -5.36 2.82 13.62
C THR A 54 -4.24 2.13 12.85
N LEU A 55 -3.04 2.06 13.43
CA LEU A 55 -1.89 1.40 12.78
C LEU A 55 -2.13 -0.10 12.56
N ASN A 56 -2.74 -0.82 13.52
CA ASN A 56 -3.07 -2.22 13.35
C ASN A 56 -4.05 -2.46 12.20
N ASN A 57 -5.05 -1.61 12.06
CA ASN A 57 -6.03 -1.70 10.96
C ASN A 57 -5.34 -1.47 9.59
N ILE A 58 -4.55 -0.40 9.48
CA ILE A 58 -3.79 -0.09 8.25
C ILE A 58 -2.79 -1.20 7.95
N ALA A 59 -2.00 -1.63 8.93
CA ALA A 59 -0.96 -2.64 8.76
C ALA A 59 -1.53 -3.97 8.23
N SER A 60 -2.62 -4.45 8.82
CA SER A 60 -3.27 -5.70 8.42
C SER A 60 -3.79 -5.63 6.98
N ARG A 61 -4.46 -4.54 6.62
CA ARG A 61 -4.99 -4.35 5.27
C ARG A 61 -3.89 -4.17 4.23
N HIS A 62 -2.86 -3.38 4.54
CA HIS A 62 -1.71 -3.13 3.66
C HIS A 62 -0.94 -4.43 3.40
N ALA A 63 -0.59 -5.18 4.44
CA ALA A 63 0.12 -6.44 4.30
C ALA A 63 -0.68 -7.47 3.48
N ALA A 64 -1.99 -7.59 3.74
CA ALA A 64 -2.88 -8.46 2.96
C ALA A 64 -2.98 -8.04 1.49
N MET A 65 -3.06 -6.73 1.20
CA MET A 65 -3.10 -6.20 -0.16
C MET A 65 -1.80 -6.50 -0.92
N GLU A 66 -0.63 -6.24 -0.32
CA GLU A 66 0.65 -6.43 -0.99
C GLU A 66 0.99 -7.90 -1.25
N THR A 67 0.47 -8.81 -0.42
CA THR A 67 0.80 -10.24 -0.49
C THR A 67 -0.29 -11.10 -1.14
N ASN A 68 -1.42 -10.54 -1.57
CA ASN A 68 -2.42 -11.35 -2.26
C ASN A 68 -1.97 -11.79 -3.66
N VAL A 69 -2.53 -12.89 -4.15
CA VAL A 69 -2.13 -13.53 -5.43
C VAL A 69 -2.30 -12.59 -6.62
N GLU A 70 -3.40 -11.84 -6.66
CA GLU A 70 -3.74 -10.93 -7.75
C GLU A 70 -2.76 -9.75 -7.83
N SER A 71 -2.50 -9.08 -6.69
CA SER A 71 -1.54 -7.98 -6.61
C SER A 71 -0.13 -8.41 -7.00
N VAL A 72 0.31 -9.56 -6.50
CA VAL A 72 1.63 -10.13 -6.82
C VAL A 72 1.73 -10.53 -8.29
N GLY A 73 0.67 -11.10 -8.87
CA GLY A 73 0.61 -11.42 -10.30
C GLY A 73 0.74 -10.17 -11.17
N THR A 74 0.01 -9.11 -10.82
CA THR A 74 0.11 -7.80 -11.49
C THR A 74 1.50 -7.20 -11.35
N PHE A 75 2.09 -7.29 -10.15
CA PHE A 75 3.43 -6.77 -9.90
C PHE A 75 4.50 -7.50 -10.71
N ARG A 76 4.43 -8.84 -10.81
CA ARG A 76 5.30 -9.65 -11.67
C ARG A 76 5.20 -9.24 -13.15
N ALA A 77 3.99 -9.04 -13.65
CA ALA A 77 3.76 -8.63 -15.03
C ALA A 77 4.39 -7.25 -15.32
N ILE A 78 4.23 -6.28 -14.41
CA ILE A 78 4.82 -4.94 -14.54
C ILE A 78 6.35 -5.00 -14.49
N LEU A 79 6.93 -5.77 -13.56
CA LEU A 79 8.39 -5.94 -13.47
C LEU A 79 8.95 -6.58 -14.75
N SER A 80 8.27 -7.59 -15.29
CA SER A 80 8.68 -8.23 -16.55
C SER A 80 8.66 -7.25 -17.72
N ASP A 81 7.63 -6.42 -17.85
CA ASP A 81 7.53 -5.39 -18.89
C ASP A 81 8.65 -4.35 -18.76
N CYS A 82 8.97 -3.91 -17.54
CA CYS A 82 10.06 -2.96 -17.29
C CYS A 82 11.44 -3.54 -17.65
N GLN A 83 11.68 -4.85 -17.43
CA GLN A 83 12.96 -5.50 -17.69
C GLN A 83 13.18 -5.84 -19.18
N ALA A 84 12.14 -6.17 -19.90
CA ALA A 84 12.20 -6.58 -21.31
C ALA A 84 12.50 -5.42 -22.30
N GLY A 85 12.97 -4.27 -21.82
CA GLY A 85 13.11 -3.06 -22.65
C GLY A 85 11.78 -2.42 -22.99
N GLY A 86 10.72 -2.81 -22.27
CA GLY A 86 9.41 -2.22 -22.32
C GLY A 86 9.38 -0.77 -21.85
N ASN A 87 8.23 -0.17 -21.90
CA ASN A 87 8.08 1.23 -21.51
C ASN A 87 8.03 1.36 -19.97
N PRO A 88 9.05 1.97 -19.33
CA PRO A 88 9.09 2.14 -17.87
C PRO A 88 7.94 3.03 -17.35
N ARG A 89 7.13 3.56 -18.24
CA ARG A 89 6.01 4.44 -17.97
C ARG A 89 4.98 3.78 -17.03
N PHE A 90 4.60 2.52 -17.29
CA PHE A 90 3.65 1.81 -16.43
C PHE A 90 4.20 1.53 -15.03
N GLY A 91 5.46 1.13 -14.92
CA GLY A 91 6.13 1.00 -13.62
C GLY A 91 6.13 2.30 -12.83
N ARG A 92 6.36 3.44 -13.51
CA ARG A 92 6.31 4.77 -12.88
C ARG A 92 4.90 5.10 -12.41
N LEU A 93 3.85 4.82 -13.20
CA LEU A 93 2.46 5.05 -12.79
C LEU A 93 2.10 4.24 -11.55
N VAL A 94 2.48 2.96 -11.49
CA VAL A 94 2.26 2.11 -10.30
C VAL A 94 3.00 2.67 -9.10
N TRP A 95 4.24 3.11 -9.27
CA TRP A 95 5.04 3.71 -8.20
C TRP A 95 4.40 4.98 -7.64
N GLU A 96 3.92 5.86 -8.51
CA GLU A 96 3.28 7.12 -8.13
C GLU A 96 1.94 6.90 -7.40
N GLU A 97 1.06 6.05 -7.95
CA GLU A 97 -0.30 5.84 -7.45
C GLU A 97 -0.38 4.85 -6.29
N GLY A 98 0.62 4.00 -6.12
CA GLY A 98 0.71 3.05 -5.00
C GLY A 98 1.69 3.53 -3.92
N PRO A 99 2.99 3.17 -3.99
CA PRO A 99 3.97 3.44 -2.93
C PRO A 99 4.09 4.91 -2.52
N VAL A 100 4.16 5.84 -3.49
CA VAL A 100 4.30 7.29 -3.19
C VAL A 100 3.05 7.82 -2.49
N ARG A 101 1.86 7.43 -2.97
CA ARG A 101 0.59 7.82 -2.35
C ARG A 101 0.48 7.25 -0.93
N MET A 102 0.77 5.96 -0.75
CA MET A 102 0.77 5.31 0.55
C MET A 102 1.71 6.00 1.55
N HIS A 103 2.93 6.33 1.11
CA HIS A 103 3.88 7.05 1.94
C HIS A 103 3.33 8.40 2.41
N LYS A 104 2.72 9.19 1.50
CA LYS A 104 2.13 10.49 1.84
C LYS A 104 0.97 10.37 2.83
N LEU A 105 0.10 9.37 2.67
CA LEU A 105 -1.03 9.13 3.58
C LEU A 105 -0.54 8.74 4.97
N MET A 106 0.38 7.79 5.04
CA MET A 106 0.96 7.33 6.30
C MET A 106 1.73 8.45 7.01
N GLN A 107 2.54 9.23 6.28
CA GLN A 107 3.26 10.34 6.86
C GLN A 107 2.31 11.37 7.50
N ARG A 108 1.23 11.75 6.81
CA ARG A 108 0.20 12.66 7.37
C ARG A 108 -0.44 12.11 8.65
N LEU A 109 -0.71 10.81 8.69
CA LEU A 109 -1.22 10.13 9.90
C LEU A 109 -0.21 10.28 11.04
N LEU A 110 1.07 9.99 10.80
CA LEU A 110 2.12 10.06 11.82
C LEU A 110 2.39 11.51 12.26
N ASP A 111 2.32 12.48 11.35
CA ASP A 111 2.38 13.92 11.68
C ASP A 111 1.24 14.29 12.64
N GLY A 112 0.03 13.84 12.35
CA GLY A 112 -1.14 14.06 13.19
C GLY A 112 -1.02 13.41 14.57
N ALA A 113 -0.53 12.17 14.65
CA ALA A 113 -0.32 11.45 15.91
C ALA A 113 0.77 12.11 16.77
N THR A 114 1.85 12.57 16.13
CA THR A 114 2.94 13.29 16.79
C THR A 114 2.48 14.64 17.32
N ALA A 115 1.73 15.41 16.53
CA ALA A 115 1.17 16.71 16.95
C ALA A 115 0.22 16.59 18.14
N ARG A 116 -0.41 15.41 18.34
CA ARG A 116 -1.29 15.13 19.48
C ARG A 116 -0.59 14.44 20.66
N GLY A 117 0.72 14.24 20.56
CA GLY A 117 1.51 13.62 21.64
C GLY A 117 1.27 12.12 21.82
N GLN A 118 0.64 11.43 20.87
CA GLN A 118 0.49 9.97 20.92
C GLN A 118 1.76 9.24 20.47
N LEU A 119 2.59 9.90 19.67
CA LEU A 119 3.91 9.42 19.26
C LEU A 119 4.93 10.56 19.40
N GLU A 120 6.18 10.20 19.60
CA GLU A 120 7.32 11.13 19.63
C GLU A 120 8.26 10.81 18.46
N ILE A 121 7.99 11.43 17.29
CA ILE A 121 8.71 11.18 16.04
C ILE A 121 9.37 12.47 15.56
N ALA A 122 10.71 12.47 15.48
CA ALA A 122 11.48 13.62 14.98
C ALA A 122 11.45 13.73 13.44
N ASP A 123 11.38 12.61 12.72
CA ASP A 123 11.36 12.54 11.26
C ASP A 123 10.27 11.53 10.82
N THR A 124 9.06 12.04 10.61
CA THR A 124 7.89 11.23 10.24
C THR A 124 8.02 10.61 8.86
N SER A 125 8.74 11.24 7.93
CA SER A 125 9.00 10.68 6.60
C SER A 125 9.87 9.42 6.68
N ARG A 126 10.94 9.48 7.48
CA ARG A 126 11.82 8.33 7.73
C ARG A 126 11.09 7.23 8.49
N ALA A 127 10.35 7.58 9.54
CA ALA A 127 9.55 6.65 10.31
C ALA A 127 8.52 5.94 9.43
N THR A 128 7.86 6.65 8.51
CA THR A 128 6.96 6.07 7.51
C THR A 128 7.67 5.03 6.65
N THR A 129 8.84 5.36 6.11
CA THR A 129 9.62 4.43 5.28
C THR A 129 9.98 3.16 6.06
N GLN A 130 10.42 3.31 7.31
CA GLN A 130 10.77 2.21 8.20
C GLN A 130 9.56 1.34 8.54
N PHE A 131 8.42 1.96 8.86
CA PHE A 131 7.18 1.23 9.15
C PHE A 131 6.71 0.38 7.97
N LEU A 132 6.65 0.97 6.77
CA LEU A 132 6.26 0.25 5.56
C LEU A 132 7.24 -0.87 5.20
N ALA A 133 8.53 -0.71 5.51
CA ALA A 133 9.52 -1.76 5.34
C ALA A 133 9.31 -2.93 6.32
N LEU A 134 8.99 -2.64 7.59
CA LEU A 134 8.65 -3.67 8.60
C LEU A 134 7.42 -4.49 8.20
N LEU A 135 6.40 -3.85 7.62
CA LEU A 135 5.20 -4.55 7.15
C LEU A 135 5.49 -5.54 6.02
N LYS A 136 6.44 -5.22 5.15
CA LYS A 136 6.82 -6.09 4.03
C LYS A 136 7.61 -7.30 4.48
N GLY A 137 8.60 -7.09 5.35
CA GLY A 137 9.55 -8.14 5.72
C GLY A 137 10.13 -8.84 4.49
N ASP A 138 10.26 -10.16 4.54
CA ASP A 138 10.58 -11.02 3.39
C ASP A 138 9.33 -11.59 2.69
N LEU A 139 8.14 -11.38 3.25
CA LEU A 139 6.90 -12.01 2.82
C LEU A 139 6.55 -11.71 1.36
N LEU A 140 6.69 -10.44 0.96
CA LEU A 140 6.46 -10.05 -0.43
C LEU A 140 7.45 -10.74 -1.38
N LEU A 141 8.73 -10.82 -1.02
CA LEU A 141 9.74 -11.49 -1.85
C LEU A 141 9.48 -13.00 -1.94
N ARG A 142 9.16 -13.66 -0.83
CA ARG A 142 8.78 -15.08 -0.83
C ARG A 142 7.60 -15.33 -1.76
N ARG A 143 6.57 -14.49 -1.68
CA ARG A 143 5.41 -14.57 -2.57
C ARG A 143 5.78 -14.30 -4.04
N LEU A 144 6.63 -13.31 -4.32
CA LEU A 144 7.12 -13.02 -5.67
C LEU A 144 7.90 -14.19 -6.27
N PHE A 145 8.68 -14.90 -5.47
CA PHE A 145 9.44 -16.07 -5.93
C PHE A 145 8.66 -17.39 -5.88
N GLY A 146 7.43 -17.39 -5.36
CA GLY A 146 6.63 -18.60 -5.20
C GLY A 146 7.19 -19.55 -4.13
N CYS A 147 7.79 -18.99 -3.08
CA CYS A 147 8.41 -19.72 -1.96
C CYS A 147 7.48 -19.82 -0.75
N GLU A 148 6.18 -19.88 -0.96
CA GLU A 148 5.19 -20.17 0.08
C GLU A 148 4.79 -21.65 0.06
N ASP A 149 4.99 -22.35 1.18
CA ASP A 149 4.70 -23.78 1.29
C ASP A 149 3.20 -24.08 1.42
N CYS A 150 2.45 -23.20 2.10
CA CYS A 150 1.01 -23.32 2.33
C CYS A 150 0.34 -21.96 2.40
N ALA A 151 -0.68 -21.73 1.57
CA ALA A 151 -1.37 -20.44 1.48
C ALA A 151 -2.03 -20.00 2.80
N VAL A 152 -2.57 -20.95 3.59
CA VAL A 152 -3.21 -20.66 4.89
C VAL A 152 -2.15 -20.24 5.90
N GLN A 153 -1.06 -21.00 6.01
CA GLN A 153 0.04 -20.69 6.92
C GLN A 153 0.70 -19.35 6.56
N PHE A 154 0.90 -19.09 5.28
CA PHE A 154 1.43 -17.82 4.80
C PHE A 154 0.52 -16.64 5.18
N GLY A 155 -0.81 -16.79 5.08
CA GLY A 155 -1.76 -15.76 5.51
C GLY A 155 -1.67 -15.44 7.01
N GLU A 156 -1.45 -16.45 7.86
CA GLU A 156 -1.23 -16.24 9.30
C GLU A 156 0.11 -15.57 9.59
N GLU A 157 1.17 -15.91 8.85
CA GLU A 157 2.46 -15.23 8.95
C GLU A 157 2.35 -13.74 8.59
N VAL A 158 1.60 -13.41 7.53
CA VAL A 158 1.34 -12.02 7.11
C VAL A 158 0.66 -11.23 8.23
N LYS A 159 -0.37 -11.80 8.86
CA LYS A 159 -1.07 -11.17 9.99
C LYS A 159 -0.14 -11.00 11.20
N ALA A 160 0.59 -12.04 11.56
CA ALA A 160 1.52 -12.01 12.69
C ALA A 160 2.62 -10.96 12.49
N ASN A 161 3.20 -10.88 11.28
CA ASN A 161 4.21 -9.86 10.96
C ASN A 161 3.63 -8.45 11.05
N ALA A 162 2.40 -8.21 10.55
CA ALA A 162 1.76 -6.91 10.63
C ALA A 162 1.58 -6.44 12.08
N LEU A 163 1.10 -7.32 12.97
CA LEU A 163 0.94 -7.03 14.39
C LEU A 163 2.29 -6.77 15.08
N ALA A 164 3.29 -7.61 14.80
CA ALA A 164 4.64 -7.46 15.36
C ALA A 164 5.31 -6.15 14.90
N ALA A 165 5.11 -5.76 13.64
CA ALA A 165 5.63 -4.51 13.09
C ALA A 165 5.02 -3.28 13.79
N VAL A 166 3.70 -3.29 14.04
CA VAL A 166 3.03 -2.21 14.79
C VAL A 166 3.55 -2.15 16.22
N GLU A 167 3.67 -3.29 16.89
CA GLU A 167 4.17 -3.32 18.27
C GLU A 167 5.60 -2.79 18.38
N MET A 168 6.49 -3.20 17.47
CA MET A 168 7.86 -2.69 17.40
C MET A 168 7.88 -1.18 17.15
N PHE A 169 7.05 -0.70 16.21
CA PHE A 169 6.98 0.71 15.85
C PHE A 169 6.47 1.56 17.02
N ILE A 170 5.40 1.14 17.70
CA ILE A 170 4.86 1.84 18.88
C ILE A 170 5.91 1.91 19.97
N ARG A 171 6.57 0.80 20.32
CA ARG A 171 7.65 0.80 21.36
C ARG A 171 8.80 1.75 21.03
N ALA A 172 9.09 1.95 19.73
CA ALA A 172 10.16 2.84 19.33
C ALA A 172 9.78 4.33 19.46
N TYR A 173 8.49 4.65 19.35
CA TYR A 173 8.02 6.02 19.21
C TYR A 173 6.94 6.43 20.22
N GLU A 174 6.51 5.55 21.15
CA GLU A 174 5.62 5.97 22.22
C GLU A 174 6.31 7.00 23.14
N PRO A 175 5.58 8.04 23.59
CA PRO A 175 6.15 9.06 24.46
C PRO A 175 6.68 8.41 25.75
N ARG A 176 7.89 8.78 26.14
CA ARG A 176 8.46 8.31 27.41
C ARG A 176 7.73 8.99 28.55
N PRO A 177 7.34 8.25 29.61
CA PRO A 177 6.81 8.89 30.80
C PRO A 177 7.88 9.86 31.33
N ASN A 178 7.46 11.13 31.51
CA ASN A 178 8.31 12.11 32.16
C ASN A 178 8.67 11.57 33.56
N CYS A 179 9.96 11.28 33.80
CA CYS A 179 10.49 10.99 35.13
C CYS A 179 10.46 12.23 36.00
#